data_2a89324928f9c377ce8a914e7126ba9b
#
_entry.id   2a89324928f9c377ce8a914e7126ba9b
#
_cell.length_a   1.000
_cell.length_b   1.000
_cell.length_c   1.000
_cell.angle_alpha   90.00
_cell.angle_beta   90.00
_cell.angle_gamma   90.00
#
_symmetry.space_group_name_H-M   'P 1'
#
loop_
_entity.id
_entity.type
_entity.pdbx_description
1 polymer ?
#
loop_
_entity_poly.entity_id
_entity_poly.type
_entity_poly.pdbx_seq_one_letter_code
_entity_poly.pdbx_strand_id
1 'polypeptide(L)'
;TWKNLTGSRGLPAGPYGKIGLGMTAADSDRVYALIELSSNGLIAPVDPGHGTLYRSDNGGDSWRMVSANHDLMQRPLYYTRLAVAPDDPDELHTMSTRHSHSIDGGSTWSGGGAGGDNHDMWIDPVIPNRLVVGNDGGVSISTTRGESWARPRMPIAQVYHVFVDDKIPYNVMGNRQDGPSTFGPSNSRTGGNIPIGEWHSVGGCESGFAVPAGDHTIWSGCYDGILDVYDTRTGHSRNVSPWPDNPEGWSAGQLRYRFQWTFPIHVSPHDPNKVFVGSQVVHKTTNQGLTWDVISPDL
;
A
#
# COMPACT_ATOMS: atom_id res chain seq x y z
N THR A 1 -38.34 2.61 4.28
CA THR A 1 -38.06 4.02 4.67
C THR A 1 -36.70 4.04 5.36
N TRP A 2 -35.81 4.94 4.97
CA TRP A 2 -34.52 5.12 5.61
C TRP A 2 -34.70 5.90 6.93
N LYS A 3 -34.00 5.47 7.99
CA LYS A 3 -33.92 6.16 9.29
C LYS A 3 -32.46 6.58 9.51
N ASN A 4 -32.25 7.84 9.86
CA ASN A 4 -30.95 8.33 10.28
C ASN A 4 -30.63 7.83 11.70
N LEU A 5 -29.54 7.11 11.89
CA LEU A 5 -29.09 6.57 13.17
C LEU A 5 -28.03 7.45 13.85
N THR A 6 -27.63 8.57 13.26
CA THR A 6 -26.69 9.51 13.91
C THR A 6 -27.25 9.97 15.24
N GLY A 7 -26.49 9.78 16.31
CA GLY A 7 -26.94 10.08 17.67
C GLY A 7 -27.89 9.06 18.31
N SER A 8 -28.08 7.87 17.68
CA SER A 8 -28.77 6.76 18.30
C SER A 8 -28.10 6.37 19.63
N ARG A 9 -28.92 5.84 20.55
CA ARG A 9 -28.47 5.47 21.89
C ARG A 9 -27.23 4.54 21.83
N GLY A 10 -26.12 5.00 22.40
CA GLY A 10 -24.87 4.26 22.51
C GLY A 10 -23.90 4.46 21.36
N LEU A 11 -24.30 5.17 20.30
CA LEU A 11 -23.35 5.66 19.30
C LEU A 11 -22.65 6.94 19.79
N PRO A 12 -21.41 7.19 19.36
CA PRO A 12 -20.68 8.38 19.75
C PRO A 12 -21.33 9.64 19.14
N ALA A 13 -21.01 10.80 19.67
CA ALA A 13 -21.33 12.06 19.00
C ALA A 13 -20.41 12.21 17.76
N GLY A 14 -20.99 12.64 16.62
CA GLY A 14 -20.21 12.96 15.41
C GLY A 14 -19.30 14.19 15.57
N PRO A 15 -18.56 14.57 14.54
CA PRO A 15 -18.73 14.11 13.16
C PRO A 15 -18.10 12.73 12.90
N TYR A 16 -18.79 11.94 12.09
CA TYR A 16 -18.29 10.65 11.62
C TYR A 16 -17.53 10.81 10.31
N GLY A 17 -16.42 10.09 10.20
CA GLY A 17 -15.74 9.84 8.94
C GLY A 17 -16.27 8.57 8.27
N LYS A 18 -15.37 7.69 7.86
CA LYS A 18 -15.74 6.43 7.20
C LYS A 18 -16.31 5.42 8.20
N ILE A 19 -17.32 4.66 7.75
CA ILE A 19 -17.98 3.63 8.57
C ILE A 19 -17.93 2.30 7.80
N GLY A 20 -17.40 1.26 8.44
CA GLY A 20 -17.52 -0.12 8.02
C GLY A 20 -18.61 -0.84 8.80
N LEU A 21 -19.45 -1.61 8.12
CA LEU A 21 -20.49 -2.41 8.76
C LEU A 21 -20.20 -3.90 8.61
N GLY A 22 -20.49 -4.66 9.65
CA GLY A 22 -20.41 -6.12 9.64
C GLY A 22 -21.70 -6.73 10.19
N MET A 23 -22.21 -7.71 9.47
CA MET A 23 -23.39 -8.50 9.83
C MET A 23 -23.12 -9.98 9.56
N THR A 24 -23.88 -10.86 10.17
CA THR A 24 -23.72 -12.30 10.02
C THR A 24 -25.09 -12.97 9.83
N ALA A 25 -25.08 -14.11 9.14
CA ALA A 25 -26.27 -14.96 9.02
C ALA A 25 -26.58 -15.73 10.29
N ALA A 26 -25.59 -15.90 11.20
CA ALA A 26 -25.76 -16.59 12.47
C ALA A 26 -26.66 -15.83 13.46
N ASP A 27 -26.72 -14.49 13.36
CA ASP A 27 -27.53 -13.64 14.21
C ASP A 27 -27.91 -12.37 13.45
N SER A 28 -29.14 -12.28 12.95
CA SER A 28 -29.62 -11.15 12.14
C SER A 28 -29.78 -9.86 12.94
N ASP A 29 -29.87 -9.91 14.25
CA ASP A 29 -29.99 -8.76 15.13
C ASP A 29 -28.63 -8.18 15.51
N ARG A 30 -27.53 -8.96 15.27
CA ARG A 30 -26.17 -8.56 15.53
C ARG A 30 -25.64 -7.69 14.40
N VAL A 31 -25.30 -6.46 14.73
CA VAL A 31 -24.65 -5.52 13.81
C VAL A 31 -23.40 -4.93 14.46
N TYR A 32 -22.32 -4.89 13.73
CA TYR A 32 -21.10 -4.21 14.12
C TYR A 32 -20.88 -2.98 13.25
N ALA A 33 -20.37 -1.92 13.86
CA ALA A 33 -19.99 -0.69 13.17
C ALA A 33 -18.59 -0.27 13.58
N LEU A 34 -17.68 -0.27 12.62
CA LEU A 34 -16.34 0.29 12.75
C LEU A 34 -16.42 1.75 12.31
N ILE A 35 -16.26 2.69 13.23
CA ILE A 35 -16.58 4.11 13.02
C ILE A 35 -15.33 4.97 13.20
N GLU A 36 -14.96 5.69 12.13
CA GLU A 36 -13.99 6.78 12.22
C GLU A 36 -14.64 8.00 12.86
N LEU A 37 -14.03 8.47 13.95
CA LEU A 37 -14.41 9.72 14.58
C LEU A 37 -13.40 10.79 14.21
N SER A 38 -13.85 11.82 13.52
CA SER A 38 -13.00 12.94 13.13
C SER A 38 -12.86 13.93 14.29
N SER A 39 -11.64 14.22 14.67
CA SER A 39 -11.28 15.39 15.46
C SER A 39 -10.88 16.54 14.53
N ASN A 40 -11.87 17.18 13.88
CA ASN A 40 -11.68 18.41 13.10
C ASN A 40 -10.59 18.37 11.99
N GLY A 41 -10.39 17.22 11.34
CA GLY A 41 -9.48 17.10 10.20
C GLY A 41 -7.97 17.11 10.53
N LEU A 42 -7.63 17.13 11.80
CA LEU A 42 -6.27 16.91 12.28
C LEU A 42 -6.14 15.44 12.70
N ILE A 43 -4.98 14.85 12.42
CA ILE A 43 -4.54 13.62 13.09
C ILE A 43 -4.25 14.00 14.55
N ALA A 44 -5.31 14.27 15.32
CA ALA A 44 -5.19 14.49 16.74
C ALA A 44 -5.19 13.12 17.44
N PRO A 45 -4.49 12.97 18.57
CA PRO A 45 -4.68 11.81 19.40
C PRO A 45 -6.17 11.70 19.73
N VAL A 46 -6.78 10.60 19.32
CA VAL A 46 -8.20 10.34 19.55
C VAL A 46 -8.41 10.35 21.06
N ASP A 47 -9.41 11.09 21.50
CA ASP A 47 -9.82 11.11 22.89
C ASP A 47 -10.02 9.65 23.36
N PRO A 48 -9.33 9.19 24.39
CA PRO A 48 -9.45 7.82 24.89
C PRO A 48 -10.87 7.43 25.34
N GLY A 49 -11.78 8.37 25.37
CA GLY A 49 -13.20 8.13 25.62
C GLY A 49 -14.02 7.71 24.38
N HIS A 50 -13.46 7.78 23.18
CA HIS A 50 -14.16 7.40 21.95
C HIS A 50 -13.65 6.05 21.42
N GLY A 51 -14.57 5.09 21.28
CA GLY A 51 -14.26 3.79 20.70
C GLY A 51 -14.21 3.82 19.17
N THR A 52 -13.62 2.77 18.60
CA THR A 52 -13.61 2.54 17.16
C THR A 52 -14.66 1.52 16.73
N LEU A 53 -14.94 0.52 17.56
CA LEU A 53 -15.89 -0.54 17.26
C LEU A 53 -17.11 -0.47 18.19
N TYR A 54 -18.27 -0.44 17.56
CA TYR A 54 -19.58 -0.46 18.22
C TYR A 54 -20.35 -1.70 17.79
N ARG A 55 -21.22 -2.19 18.69
CA ARG A 55 -22.05 -3.35 18.46
C ARG A 55 -23.48 -3.07 18.86
N SER A 56 -24.42 -3.51 18.04
CA SER A 56 -25.83 -3.64 18.36
C SER A 56 -26.19 -5.13 18.45
N ASP A 57 -27.09 -5.45 19.38
CA ASP A 57 -27.68 -6.78 19.54
C ASP A 57 -29.21 -6.74 19.29
N ASN A 58 -29.71 -5.69 18.63
CA ASN A 58 -31.14 -5.48 18.37
C ASN A 58 -31.38 -4.75 17.03
N GLY A 59 -30.68 -5.17 16.00
CA GLY A 59 -30.88 -4.66 14.63
C GLY A 59 -30.55 -3.18 14.45
N GLY A 60 -29.73 -2.58 15.34
CA GLY A 60 -29.32 -1.18 15.24
C GLY A 60 -30.15 -0.20 16.09
N ASP A 61 -31.12 -0.67 16.87
CA ASP A 61 -31.93 0.22 17.72
C ASP A 61 -31.14 0.83 18.88
N SER A 62 -30.18 0.09 19.42
CA SER A 62 -29.24 0.60 20.41
C SER A 62 -27.85 -0.01 20.22
N TRP A 63 -26.84 0.71 20.67
CA TRP A 63 -25.43 0.37 20.45
C TRP A 63 -24.64 0.42 21.76
N ARG A 64 -23.55 -0.30 21.80
CA ARG A 64 -22.55 -0.19 22.85
C ARG A 64 -21.15 -0.19 22.23
N MET A 65 -20.24 0.57 22.80
CA MET A 65 -18.83 0.50 22.47
C MET A 65 -18.27 -0.87 22.88
N VAL A 66 -17.53 -1.51 21.97
CA VAL A 66 -16.88 -2.81 22.21
C VAL A 66 -15.38 -2.65 22.33
N SER A 67 -14.79 -1.80 21.49
CA SER A 67 -13.36 -1.57 21.48
C SER A 67 -13.01 -0.12 21.19
N ALA A 68 -11.99 0.38 21.88
CA ALA A 68 -11.35 1.67 21.60
C ALA A 68 -9.99 1.52 20.91
N ASN A 69 -9.68 0.32 20.39
CA ASN A 69 -8.41 0.04 19.75
C ASN A 69 -8.35 0.67 18.34
N HIS A 70 -7.53 1.70 18.19
CA HIS A 70 -7.37 2.42 16.92
C HIS A 70 -6.57 1.64 15.86
N ASP A 71 -5.83 0.61 16.24
CA ASP A 71 -5.13 -0.26 15.29
C ASP A 71 -6.10 -1.03 14.38
N LEU A 72 -7.37 -1.14 14.77
CA LEU A 72 -8.40 -1.77 13.95
C LEU A 72 -8.76 -0.94 12.70
N MET A 73 -8.42 0.35 12.69
CA MET A 73 -8.84 1.30 11.65
C MET A 73 -7.70 2.26 11.27
N GLN A 74 -6.52 1.73 10.97
CA GLN A 74 -5.44 2.56 10.46
C GLN A 74 -5.72 3.00 9.03
N ARG A 75 -5.38 4.24 8.68
CA ARG A 75 -5.64 4.85 7.36
C ARG A 75 -7.12 4.70 6.94
N PRO A 76 -8.09 5.18 7.73
CA PRO A 76 -9.52 4.89 7.50
C PRO A 76 -10.03 5.41 6.16
N LEU A 77 -9.38 6.40 5.55
CA LEU A 77 -9.68 6.87 4.22
C LEU A 77 -9.62 5.74 3.17
N TYR A 78 -8.64 4.84 3.29
CA TYR A 78 -8.45 3.71 2.37
C TYR A 78 -9.16 2.45 2.87
N TYR A 79 -8.99 2.14 4.14
CA TYR A 79 -9.48 0.93 4.77
C TYR A 79 -10.67 1.28 5.66
N THR A 80 -11.38 0.44 6.16
CA THR A 80 -12.48 0.46 7.10
C THR A 80 -13.42 -0.67 6.68
N ARG A 81 -12.87 -1.87 6.67
CA ARG A 81 -13.62 -3.08 6.35
C ARG A 81 -13.71 -3.96 7.57
N LEU A 82 -14.87 -4.57 7.72
CA LEU A 82 -15.19 -5.49 8.81
C LEU A 82 -15.93 -6.68 8.21
N ALA A 83 -15.45 -7.88 8.50
CA ALA A 83 -16.14 -9.12 8.18
C ALA A 83 -16.52 -9.84 9.47
N VAL A 84 -17.68 -10.47 9.50
CA VAL A 84 -18.19 -11.30 10.59
C VAL A 84 -18.37 -12.71 10.05
N ALA A 85 -17.94 -13.72 10.81
CA ALA A 85 -18.08 -15.10 10.40
C ALA A 85 -19.56 -15.47 10.21
N PRO A 86 -19.91 -16.22 9.14
CA PRO A 86 -21.30 -16.56 8.84
C PRO A 86 -21.96 -17.52 9.83
N ASP A 87 -21.16 -18.24 10.61
CA ASP A 87 -21.56 -19.27 11.59
C ASP A 87 -21.31 -18.86 13.05
N ASP A 88 -20.56 -17.77 13.29
CA ASP A 88 -20.24 -17.29 14.63
C ASP A 88 -20.36 -15.74 14.68
N PRO A 89 -21.35 -15.19 15.41
CA PRO A 89 -21.54 -13.76 15.49
C PRO A 89 -20.46 -13.03 16.34
N ASP A 90 -19.65 -13.77 17.08
CA ASP A 90 -18.57 -13.21 17.90
C ASP A 90 -17.20 -13.29 17.23
N GLU A 91 -17.09 -13.93 16.06
CA GLU A 91 -15.86 -13.93 15.26
C GLU A 91 -15.84 -12.80 14.23
N LEU A 92 -14.83 -11.93 14.36
CA LEU A 92 -14.67 -10.71 13.58
C LEU A 92 -13.28 -10.61 12.97
N HIS A 93 -13.25 -10.02 11.78
CA HIS A 93 -12.01 -9.63 11.11
C HIS A 93 -12.08 -8.15 10.71
N THR A 94 -11.04 -7.38 11.01
CA THR A 94 -10.89 -6.02 10.45
C THR A 94 -9.75 -5.98 9.46
N MET A 95 -9.99 -5.30 8.35
CA MET A 95 -9.04 -5.07 7.26
C MET A 95 -8.65 -3.60 7.26
N SER A 96 -7.37 -3.37 7.49
CA SER A 96 -6.70 -2.07 7.41
C SER A 96 -5.26 -2.28 6.95
N THR A 97 -4.31 -1.41 7.31
CA THR A 97 -2.88 -1.68 7.09
C THR A 97 -2.45 -3.02 7.71
N ARG A 98 -3.18 -3.48 8.71
CA ARG A 98 -3.03 -4.81 9.31
C ARG A 98 -4.37 -5.54 9.30
N HIS A 99 -4.31 -6.85 9.19
CA HIS A 99 -5.45 -7.72 9.44
C HIS A 99 -5.49 -8.08 10.92
N SER A 100 -6.63 -7.84 11.57
CA SER A 100 -6.86 -8.20 12.98
C SER A 100 -8.04 -9.16 13.10
N HIS A 101 -7.98 -10.07 14.04
CA HIS A 101 -8.95 -11.14 14.28
C HIS A 101 -9.38 -11.17 15.75
N SER A 102 -10.67 -11.28 15.99
CA SER A 102 -11.32 -11.43 17.30
C SER A 102 -12.26 -12.62 17.28
N ILE A 103 -12.37 -13.34 18.40
CA ILE A 103 -13.30 -14.46 18.61
C ILE A 103 -14.22 -14.23 19.83
N ASP A 104 -14.28 -13.03 20.33
CA ASP A 104 -15.04 -12.66 21.55
C ASP A 104 -15.89 -11.40 21.32
N GLY A 105 -16.39 -11.25 20.11
CA GLY A 105 -17.27 -10.14 19.74
C GLY A 105 -16.56 -8.80 19.70
N GLY A 106 -15.24 -8.75 19.46
CA GLY A 106 -14.45 -7.56 19.34
C GLY A 106 -13.86 -7.03 20.65
N SER A 107 -13.96 -7.80 21.74
CA SER A 107 -13.41 -7.39 23.05
C SER A 107 -11.90 -7.50 23.11
N THR A 108 -11.33 -8.58 22.52
CA THR A 108 -9.89 -8.77 22.36
C THR A 108 -9.53 -9.07 20.92
N TRP A 109 -8.31 -8.74 20.52
CA TRP A 109 -7.83 -8.84 19.16
C TRP A 109 -6.42 -9.43 19.08
N SER A 110 -6.21 -10.25 18.07
CA SER A 110 -4.91 -10.79 17.68
C SER A 110 -4.57 -10.39 16.26
N GLY A 111 -3.29 -10.49 15.87
CA GLY A 111 -2.91 -10.31 14.47
C GLY A 111 -3.46 -11.45 13.62
N GLY A 112 -4.20 -11.13 12.57
CA GLY A 112 -4.87 -12.12 11.71
C GLY A 112 -3.99 -12.80 10.66
N GLY A 113 -2.76 -12.29 10.44
CA GLY A 113 -1.76 -12.96 9.60
C GLY A 113 -1.99 -12.92 8.08
N ALA A 114 -3.05 -12.30 7.57
CA ALA A 114 -3.34 -12.28 6.12
C ALA A 114 -2.37 -11.43 5.28
N GLY A 115 -1.57 -10.58 5.90
CA GLY A 115 -0.66 -9.65 5.22
C GLY A 115 -0.91 -8.20 5.63
N GLY A 116 -0.33 -7.27 4.88
CA GLY A 116 -0.53 -5.83 5.06
C GLY A 116 -1.43 -5.25 3.97
N ASP A 117 -1.89 -4.01 4.21
CA ASP A 117 -2.71 -3.22 3.29
C ASP A 117 -3.90 -4.01 2.72
N ASN A 118 -4.77 -4.44 3.65
CA ASN A 118 -5.87 -5.33 3.35
C ASN A 118 -7.14 -4.53 3.00
N HIS A 119 -7.76 -4.84 1.85
CA HIS A 119 -8.88 -4.09 1.31
C HIS A 119 -10.22 -4.75 1.52
N ASP A 120 -10.30 -6.06 1.42
CA ASP A 120 -11.55 -6.78 1.60
C ASP A 120 -11.32 -8.25 1.97
N MET A 121 -12.33 -8.87 2.57
CA MET A 121 -12.33 -10.27 2.95
C MET A 121 -13.63 -10.95 2.53
N TRP A 122 -13.50 -12.13 2.00
CA TRP A 122 -14.61 -13.05 1.83
C TRP A 122 -14.43 -14.27 2.74
N ILE A 123 -15.48 -14.63 3.46
CA ILE A 123 -15.57 -15.83 4.28
C ILE A 123 -16.59 -16.75 3.61
N ASP A 124 -16.21 -18.01 3.35
CA ASP A 124 -17.08 -18.98 2.71
C ASP A 124 -18.33 -19.22 3.59
N PRO A 125 -19.54 -18.91 3.11
CA PRO A 125 -20.75 -19.05 3.91
C PRO A 125 -21.14 -20.50 4.19
N VAL A 126 -20.57 -21.46 3.46
CA VAL A 126 -20.82 -22.90 3.62
C VAL A 126 -19.72 -23.60 4.38
N ILE A 127 -18.48 -23.16 4.16
CA ILE A 127 -17.28 -23.72 4.82
C ILE A 127 -16.49 -22.55 5.44
N PRO A 128 -16.88 -22.06 6.63
CA PRO A 128 -16.30 -20.85 7.23
C PRO A 128 -14.79 -20.92 7.54
N ASN A 129 -14.18 -22.08 7.46
CA ASN A 129 -12.73 -22.23 7.55
C ASN A 129 -11.99 -21.66 6.31
N ARG A 130 -12.71 -21.41 5.21
CA ARG A 130 -12.15 -20.84 4.00
C ARG A 130 -12.30 -19.33 4.01
N LEU A 131 -11.17 -18.64 4.00
CA LEU A 131 -11.09 -17.18 3.96
C LEU A 131 -10.26 -16.75 2.75
N VAL A 132 -10.65 -15.66 2.13
CA VAL A 132 -9.86 -15.00 1.07
C VAL A 132 -9.75 -13.52 1.40
N VAL A 133 -8.54 -13.00 1.41
CA VAL A 133 -8.25 -11.58 1.63
C VAL A 133 -7.55 -11.01 0.41
N GLY A 134 -8.08 -9.91 -0.11
CA GLY A 134 -7.41 -9.09 -1.12
C GLY A 134 -6.57 -8.01 -0.43
N ASN A 135 -5.32 -7.85 -0.84
CA ASN A 135 -4.40 -6.84 -0.34
C ASN A 135 -3.47 -6.34 -1.46
N ASP A 136 -2.69 -5.28 -1.18
CA ASP A 136 -1.79 -4.69 -2.18
C ASP A 136 -0.75 -5.68 -2.72
N GLY A 137 -0.35 -6.67 -1.94
CA GLY A 137 0.54 -7.75 -2.37
C GLY A 137 -0.14 -8.85 -3.19
N GLY A 138 -1.46 -8.81 -3.36
CA GLY A 138 -2.25 -9.77 -4.11
C GLY A 138 -3.37 -10.42 -3.30
N VAL A 139 -3.29 -11.74 -3.12
CA VAL A 139 -4.33 -12.53 -2.45
C VAL A 139 -3.71 -13.38 -1.34
N SER A 140 -4.41 -13.48 -0.20
CA SER A 140 -4.12 -14.42 0.88
C SER A 140 -5.30 -15.35 1.08
N ILE A 141 -5.05 -16.66 1.12
CA ILE A 141 -6.07 -17.71 1.23
C ILE A 141 -5.80 -18.52 2.49
N SER A 142 -6.81 -18.69 3.32
CA SER A 142 -6.80 -19.62 4.45
C SER A 142 -7.83 -20.72 4.23
N THR A 143 -7.52 -21.93 4.65
CA THR A 143 -8.45 -23.06 4.78
C THR A 143 -8.53 -23.56 6.24
N THR A 144 -7.94 -22.80 7.14
CA THR A 144 -7.80 -23.11 8.56
C THR A 144 -8.38 -22.01 9.45
N ARG A 145 -9.40 -21.29 8.96
CA ARG A 145 -10.06 -20.19 9.68
C ARG A 145 -9.10 -19.08 10.14
N GLY A 146 -8.08 -18.79 9.31
CA GLY A 146 -7.09 -17.73 9.60
C GLY A 146 -5.87 -18.16 10.43
N GLU A 147 -5.78 -19.44 10.89
CA GLU A 147 -4.60 -19.94 11.60
C GLU A 147 -3.35 -19.98 10.70
N SER A 148 -3.56 -20.24 9.42
CA SER A 148 -2.48 -20.25 8.42
C SER A 148 -2.95 -19.66 7.09
N TRP A 149 -2.00 -19.08 6.34
CA TRP A 149 -2.29 -18.38 5.09
C TRP A 149 -1.34 -18.80 3.98
N ALA A 150 -1.91 -19.18 2.85
CA ALA A 150 -1.20 -19.34 1.58
C ALA A 150 -1.25 -18.03 0.81
N ARG A 151 -0.10 -17.60 0.27
CA ARG A 151 0.03 -16.40 -0.57
C ARG A 151 0.58 -16.80 -1.92
N PRO A 152 -0.29 -17.11 -2.90
CA PRO A 152 0.15 -17.47 -4.23
C PRO A 152 0.86 -16.28 -4.89
N ARG A 153 2.03 -16.54 -5.47
CA ARG A 153 2.72 -15.52 -6.27
C ARG A 153 2.02 -15.41 -7.62
N MET A 154 1.46 -14.26 -7.88
CA MET A 154 0.81 -13.94 -9.15
C MET A 154 1.73 -13.09 -10.01
N PRO A 155 1.88 -13.37 -11.32
CA PRO A 155 2.71 -12.59 -12.24
C PRO A 155 1.94 -11.34 -12.70
N ILE A 156 1.57 -10.49 -11.77
CA ILE A 156 0.85 -9.24 -12.00
C ILE A 156 1.61 -8.07 -11.38
N ALA A 157 1.55 -6.93 -12.04
CA ALA A 157 2.07 -5.68 -11.54
C ALA A 157 1.36 -4.50 -12.22
N GLN A 158 1.17 -3.42 -11.47
CA GLN A 158 0.85 -2.11 -12.04
C GLN A 158 2.18 -1.39 -12.27
N VAL A 159 2.51 -1.11 -13.51
CA VAL A 159 3.77 -0.44 -13.89
C VAL A 159 3.47 1.01 -14.26
N TYR A 160 4.20 1.97 -13.69
CA TYR A 160 4.00 3.40 -13.92
C TYR A 160 4.51 3.85 -15.29
N HIS A 161 5.80 3.66 -15.53
CA HIS A 161 6.47 4.02 -16.79
C HIS A 161 7.26 2.82 -17.28
N VAL A 162 7.18 2.54 -18.57
CA VAL A 162 7.85 1.41 -19.20
C VAL A 162 8.97 1.92 -20.07
N PHE A 163 10.16 1.36 -19.87
CA PHE A 163 11.34 1.58 -20.70
C PHE A 163 11.87 0.25 -21.22
N VAL A 164 12.63 0.34 -22.29
CA VAL A 164 13.32 -0.80 -22.90
C VAL A 164 14.76 -0.44 -23.19
N ASP A 165 15.65 -1.43 -23.20
CA ASP A 165 17.01 -1.27 -23.70
C ASP A 165 17.12 -1.69 -25.17
N ASP A 166 18.30 -1.49 -25.77
CA ASP A 166 18.55 -1.76 -27.19
C ASP A 166 19.05 -3.19 -27.46
N LYS A 167 18.93 -4.10 -26.48
CA LYS A 167 19.39 -5.49 -26.64
C LYS A 167 18.42 -6.31 -27.51
N ILE A 168 18.87 -7.48 -27.97
CA ILE A 168 18.02 -8.42 -28.71
C ILE A 168 18.17 -9.82 -28.08
N PRO A 169 17.12 -10.35 -27.44
CA PRO A 169 15.86 -9.68 -27.11
C PRO A 169 16.09 -8.49 -26.17
N TYR A 170 15.25 -7.46 -26.32
CA TYR A 170 15.31 -6.31 -25.42
C TYR A 170 14.81 -6.65 -24.02
N ASN A 171 15.24 -5.88 -23.05
CA ASN A 171 14.67 -5.96 -21.70
C ASN A 171 13.63 -4.88 -21.49
N VAL A 172 12.69 -5.16 -20.60
CA VAL A 172 11.62 -4.27 -20.16
C VAL A 172 11.88 -3.88 -18.72
N MET A 173 11.70 -2.61 -18.39
CA MET A 173 11.87 -2.10 -17.04
C MET A 173 10.87 -1.03 -16.68
N GLY A 174 10.57 -0.90 -15.40
CA GLY A 174 9.66 0.10 -14.88
C GLY A 174 9.46 -0.04 -13.38
N ASN A 175 8.92 1.00 -12.76
CA ASN A 175 8.53 0.98 -11.36
C ASN A 175 7.18 0.27 -11.22
N ARG A 176 7.08 -0.54 -10.21
CA ARG A 176 5.91 -1.32 -9.88
C ARG A 176 5.24 -0.77 -8.63
N GLN A 177 3.93 -0.52 -8.69
CA GLN A 177 3.16 -0.11 -7.51
C GLN A 177 3.37 -1.10 -6.36
N ASP A 178 3.56 -0.58 -5.16
CA ASP A 178 3.80 -1.33 -3.91
C ASP A 178 4.98 -2.30 -3.97
N GLY A 179 5.99 -1.96 -4.76
CA GLY A 179 7.18 -2.78 -4.89
C GLY A 179 8.36 -2.02 -5.52
N PRO A 180 9.52 -2.65 -5.60
CA PRO A 180 10.70 -2.05 -6.24
C PRO A 180 10.51 -1.94 -7.75
N SER A 181 11.34 -1.12 -8.38
CA SER A 181 11.49 -1.14 -9.84
C SER A 181 11.88 -2.53 -10.32
N THR A 182 11.37 -2.91 -11.46
CA THR A 182 11.56 -4.25 -12.02
C THR A 182 12.23 -4.19 -13.38
N PHE A 183 12.97 -5.24 -13.70
CA PHE A 183 13.70 -5.44 -14.94
C PHE A 183 13.60 -6.90 -15.34
N GLY A 184 13.30 -7.18 -16.60
CA GLY A 184 13.24 -8.53 -17.12
C GLY A 184 13.27 -8.58 -18.64
N PRO A 185 13.51 -9.74 -19.25
CA PRO A 185 13.60 -9.90 -20.69
C PRO A 185 12.22 -9.78 -21.35
N SER A 186 12.19 -9.33 -22.60
CA SER A 186 10.96 -9.32 -23.42
C SER A 186 10.61 -10.69 -23.99
N ASN A 187 11.51 -11.66 -23.90
CA ASN A 187 11.31 -13.02 -24.36
C ASN A 187 12.09 -14.00 -23.47
N SER A 188 11.63 -15.24 -23.41
CA SER A 188 12.27 -16.32 -22.67
C SER A 188 12.40 -17.56 -23.54
N ARG A 189 13.41 -18.39 -23.23
CA ARG A 189 13.57 -19.71 -23.84
C ARG A 189 12.62 -20.76 -23.26
N THR A 190 11.94 -20.42 -22.17
CA THR A 190 10.89 -21.25 -21.55
C THR A 190 9.62 -21.12 -22.37
N GLY A 191 9.15 -22.17 -22.98
CA GLY A 191 8.01 -22.14 -23.90
C GLY A 191 6.77 -21.48 -23.29
N GLY A 192 6.25 -20.46 -23.97
CA GLY A 192 4.97 -19.82 -23.69
C GLY A 192 4.94 -18.69 -22.65
N ASN A 193 5.88 -18.62 -21.72
CA ASN A 193 5.86 -17.60 -20.65
C ASN A 193 7.28 -17.13 -20.30
N ILE A 194 7.38 -15.91 -19.76
CA ILE A 194 8.59 -15.43 -19.08
C ILE A 194 8.46 -15.80 -17.61
N PRO A 195 9.28 -16.72 -17.09
CA PRO A 195 9.22 -17.11 -15.68
C PRO A 195 9.47 -15.92 -14.76
N ILE A 196 8.79 -15.89 -13.62
CA ILE A 196 8.97 -14.82 -12.63
C ILE A 196 10.41 -14.69 -12.13
N GLY A 197 11.18 -15.77 -12.15
CA GLY A 197 12.58 -15.78 -11.77
C GLY A 197 13.52 -15.07 -12.75
N GLU A 198 13.05 -14.70 -13.95
CA GLU A 198 13.79 -13.89 -14.92
C GLU A 198 13.59 -12.38 -14.70
N TRP A 199 12.70 -12.01 -13.79
CA TRP A 199 12.47 -10.63 -13.37
C TRP A 199 13.26 -10.30 -12.12
N HIS A 200 13.95 -9.17 -12.14
CA HIS A 200 14.87 -8.74 -11.08
C HIS A 200 14.45 -7.36 -10.55
N SER A 201 14.71 -7.14 -9.26
CA SER A 201 14.61 -5.81 -8.67
C SER A 201 15.87 -5.00 -9.03
N VAL A 202 15.67 -3.71 -9.35
CA VAL A 202 16.75 -2.81 -9.80
C VAL A 202 16.86 -1.53 -8.98
N GLY A 203 16.51 -1.60 -7.69
CA GLY A 203 16.43 -0.43 -6.82
C GLY A 203 15.13 0.33 -7.00
N GLY A 204 15.10 1.58 -6.56
CA GLY A 204 13.90 2.41 -6.58
C GLY A 204 12.78 1.83 -5.73
N CYS A 205 11.58 2.34 -5.93
CA CYS A 205 10.38 1.82 -5.26
C CYS A 205 9.12 1.96 -6.14
N GLU A 206 7.96 2.02 -5.51
CA GLU A 206 6.66 1.86 -6.15
C GLU A 206 6.32 2.89 -7.24
N SER A 207 6.87 4.09 -7.19
CA SER A 207 6.57 5.12 -8.18
C SER A 207 7.83 5.68 -8.82
N GLY A 208 7.73 6.10 -10.07
CA GLY A 208 8.84 6.77 -10.76
C GLY A 208 9.20 6.15 -12.08
N PHE A 209 10.48 6.19 -12.38
CA PHE A 209 11.08 5.79 -13.64
C PHE A 209 12.17 4.76 -13.38
N ALA A 210 12.26 3.73 -14.21
CA ALA A 210 13.41 2.85 -14.30
C ALA A 210 13.98 2.96 -15.72
N VAL A 211 15.08 3.69 -15.88
CA VAL A 211 15.59 4.12 -17.18
C VAL A 211 16.96 3.52 -17.45
N PRO A 212 17.16 2.85 -18.60
CA PRO A 212 18.47 2.33 -18.97
C PRO A 212 19.42 3.47 -19.35
N ALA A 213 20.71 3.31 -19.00
CA ALA A 213 21.78 4.21 -19.35
C ALA A 213 23.03 3.41 -19.78
N GLY A 214 23.24 3.30 -21.08
CA GLY A 214 24.25 2.43 -21.65
C GLY A 214 23.97 0.95 -21.41
N ASP A 215 25.01 0.11 -21.48
CA ASP A 215 24.84 -1.34 -21.54
C ASP A 215 24.51 -2.01 -20.21
N HIS A 216 24.86 -1.37 -19.07
CA HIS A 216 24.89 -2.04 -17.78
C HIS A 216 24.27 -1.24 -16.63
N THR A 217 23.79 -0.04 -16.88
CA THR A 217 23.29 0.85 -15.82
C THR A 217 21.79 1.07 -15.97
N ILE A 218 21.07 0.98 -14.85
CA ILE A 218 19.66 1.36 -14.77
C ILE A 218 19.53 2.40 -13.67
N TRP A 219 18.88 3.52 -13.99
CA TRP A 219 18.51 4.55 -13.03
C TRP A 219 17.09 4.31 -12.57
N SER A 220 16.86 4.19 -11.29
CA SER A 220 15.52 3.92 -10.75
C SER A 220 15.17 4.89 -9.63
N GLY A 221 14.01 5.54 -9.80
CA GLY A 221 13.47 6.50 -8.83
C GLY A 221 12.53 5.85 -7.85
N CYS A 222 12.34 6.55 -6.75
CA CYS A 222 11.29 6.36 -5.77
C CYS A 222 10.69 7.73 -5.48
N TYR A 223 9.61 7.82 -4.71
CA TYR A 223 9.08 9.12 -4.30
C TYR A 223 10.12 9.95 -3.53
N ASP A 224 9.86 11.25 -3.37
CA ASP A 224 10.65 12.18 -2.57
C ASP A 224 12.10 12.40 -3.01
N GLY A 225 12.40 12.10 -4.29
CA GLY A 225 13.74 12.30 -4.85
C GLY A 225 14.74 11.20 -4.51
N ILE A 226 14.30 10.08 -3.95
CA ILE A 226 15.15 8.91 -3.78
C ILE A 226 15.47 8.33 -5.15
N LEU A 227 16.76 8.18 -5.42
CA LEU A 227 17.29 7.78 -6.71
C LEU A 227 18.41 6.76 -6.54
N ASP A 228 18.28 5.64 -7.23
CA ASP A 228 19.26 4.57 -7.22
C ASP A 228 19.88 4.38 -8.62
N VAL A 229 21.12 3.95 -8.63
CA VAL A 229 21.81 3.41 -9.80
C VAL A 229 22.11 1.94 -9.58
N TYR A 230 21.59 1.11 -10.46
CA TYR A 230 21.79 -0.34 -10.46
C TYR A 230 22.77 -0.75 -11.56
N ASP A 231 23.74 -1.60 -11.23
CA ASP A 231 24.67 -2.19 -12.19
C ASP A 231 24.28 -3.65 -12.48
N THR A 232 23.86 -3.93 -13.71
CA THR A 232 23.39 -5.27 -14.13
C THR A 232 24.48 -6.33 -14.11
N ARG A 233 25.78 -5.97 -14.08
CA ARG A 233 26.91 -6.91 -14.02
C ARG A 233 27.13 -7.45 -12.61
N THR A 234 26.90 -6.62 -11.62
CA THR A 234 27.16 -6.93 -10.22
C THR A 234 25.90 -7.24 -9.42
N GLY A 235 24.75 -6.79 -9.91
CA GLY A 235 23.47 -6.88 -9.19
C GLY A 235 23.37 -5.91 -8.00
N HIS A 236 24.24 -4.92 -7.93
CA HIS A 236 24.25 -3.95 -6.82
C HIS A 236 23.56 -2.65 -7.19
N SER A 237 22.78 -2.14 -6.22
CA SER A 237 22.17 -0.82 -6.25
C SER A 237 22.95 0.13 -5.33
N ARG A 238 23.05 1.38 -5.74
CA ARG A 238 23.68 2.46 -4.96
C ARG A 238 22.76 3.68 -4.97
N ASN A 239 22.42 4.22 -3.79
CA ASN A 239 21.70 5.46 -3.72
C ASN A 239 22.56 6.64 -4.16
N VAL A 240 21.98 7.47 -5.02
CA VAL A 240 22.63 8.63 -5.65
C VAL A 240 21.74 9.85 -5.67
N SER A 241 20.79 9.93 -4.77
CA SER A 241 19.86 11.06 -4.66
C SER A 241 20.59 12.40 -4.70
N PRO A 242 20.10 13.41 -5.41
CA PRO A 242 20.70 14.73 -5.43
C PRO A 242 20.79 15.37 -4.04
N TRP A 243 19.86 15.00 -3.17
CA TRP A 243 19.82 15.44 -1.79
C TRP A 243 19.21 14.36 -0.89
N PRO A 244 19.88 13.95 0.18
CA PRO A 244 19.46 12.82 1.03
C PRO A 244 18.51 13.26 2.17
N ASP A 245 17.41 13.96 1.85
CA ASP A 245 16.38 14.29 2.83
C ASP A 245 15.33 13.16 2.94
N ASN A 246 14.76 13.03 4.11
CA ASN A 246 13.50 12.32 4.31
C ASN A 246 12.41 13.37 4.57
N PRO A 247 11.58 13.71 3.57
CA PRO A 247 10.60 14.78 3.66
C PRO A 247 9.28 14.37 4.35
N GLU A 248 9.13 13.14 4.77
CA GLU A 248 7.90 12.67 5.39
C GLU A 248 7.52 13.51 6.62
N GLY A 249 6.32 14.07 6.58
CA GLY A 249 5.80 14.94 7.65
C GLY A 249 6.29 16.39 7.60
N TRP A 250 7.10 16.77 6.62
CA TRP A 250 7.59 18.14 6.45
C TRP A 250 6.70 18.92 5.47
N SER A 251 6.53 20.20 5.71
CA SER A 251 5.87 21.07 4.72
C SER A 251 6.79 21.32 3.54
N ALA A 252 6.22 21.48 2.35
CA ALA A 252 6.99 21.77 1.13
C ALA A 252 7.90 23.00 1.25
N GLY A 253 7.52 23.99 2.07
CA GLY A 253 8.33 25.19 2.32
C GLY A 253 9.59 24.95 3.17
N GLN A 254 9.70 23.82 3.83
CA GLN A 254 10.86 23.43 4.66
C GLN A 254 11.87 22.60 3.86
N LEU A 255 11.47 22.05 2.70
CA LEU A 255 12.32 21.22 1.88
C LEU A 255 13.28 22.06 1.03
N ARG A 256 14.54 21.63 0.97
CA ARG A 256 15.52 22.22 0.05
C ARG A 256 15.14 21.96 -1.41
N TYR A 257 14.71 20.75 -1.72
CA TYR A 257 14.24 20.35 -3.03
C TYR A 257 12.86 19.68 -2.92
N ARG A 258 11.92 20.12 -3.75
CA ARG A 258 10.54 19.64 -3.78
C ARG A 258 10.39 18.66 -4.92
N PHE A 259 10.56 17.38 -4.64
CA PHE A 259 10.32 16.33 -5.62
C PHE A 259 8.83 15.95 -5.65
N GLN A 260 8.34 15.68 -6.85
CA GLN A 260 7.03 15.08 -7.03
C GLN A 260 7.08 13.59 -6.67
N TRP A 261 5.91 13.01 -6.36
CA TRP A 261 5.76 11.57 -6.11
C TRP A 261 6.43 10.75 -7.24
N THR A 262 6.14 11.07 -8.49
CA THR A 262 6.78 10.48 -9.67
C THR A 262 7.62 11.55 -10.37
N PHE A 263 8.84 11.78 -9.90
CA PHE A 263 9.72 12.77 -10.50
C PHE A 263 10.43 12.24 -11.76
N PRO A 264 10.67 13.08 -12.76
CA PRO A 264 11.25 12.64 -14.02
C PRO A 264 12.74 12.34 -13.90
N ILE A 265 13.15 11.26 -14.56
CA ILE A 265 14.56 10.89 -14.81
C ILE A 265 14.76 10.83 -16.31
N HIS A 266 15.71 11.58 -16.84
CA HIS A 266 16.02 11.60 -18.26
C HIS A 266 17.50 11.35 -18.51
N VAL A 267 17.79 10.26 -19.20
CA VAL A 267 19.15 9.94 -19.68
C VAL A 267 19.34 10.60 -21.05
N SER A 268 20.44 11.31 -21.24
CA SER A 268 20.73 11.93 -22.51
C SER A 268 20.91 10.88 -23.62
N PRO A 269 20.22 11.01 -24.77
CA PRO A 269 20.40 10.09 -25.88
C PRO A 269 21.76 10.26 -26.57
N HIS A 270 22.50 11.32 -26.25
CA HIS A 270 23.81 11.62 -26.85
C HIS A 270 24.97 11.17 -25.96
N ASP A 271 24.73 11.02 -24.67
CA ASP A 271 25.77 10.66 -23.69
C ASP A 271 25.11 9.98 -22.49
N PRO A 272 25.22 8.65 -22.36
CA PRO A 272 24.56 7.88 -21.29
C PRO A 272 25.08 8.21 -19.87
N ASN A 273 26.24 8.89 -19.78
CA ASN A 273 26.74 9.39 -18.49
C ASN A 273 26.04 10.67 -18.04
N LYS A 274 25.34 11.36 -18.95
CA LYS A 274 24.65 12.59 -18.65
C LYS A 274 23.20 12.31 -18.32
N VAL A 275 22.84 12.52 -17.05
CA VAL A 275 21.50 12.25 -16.54
C VAL A 275 20.94 13.50 -15.88
N PHE A 276 19.66 13.73 -16.15
CA PHE A 276 18.89 14.85 -15.61
C PHE A 276 17.77 14.32 -14.71
N VAL A 277 17.53 15.04 -13.62
CA VAL A 277 16.46 14.72 -12.66
C VAL A 277 15.74 16.00 -12.27
N GLY A 278 14.41 15.95 -12.19
CA GLY A 278 13.57 17.12 -11.89
C GLY A 278 13.06 17.13 -10.46
N SER A 279 13.36 18.21 -9.73
CA SER A 279 12.60 18.71 -8.59
C SER A 279 11.91 20.00 -9.00
N GLN A 280 11.82 21.03 -8.13
CA GLN A 280 11.51 22.40 -8.60
C GLN A 280 12.67 23.00 -9.41
N VAL A 281 13.81 22.34 -9.47
CA VAL A 281 14.94 22.67 -10.35
C VAL A 281 15.37 21.44 -11.12
N VAL A 282 16.16 21.64 -12.19
CA VAL A 282 16.77 20.54 -12.93
C VAL A 282 18.16 20.27 -12.36
N HIS A 283 18.37 19.03 -11.93
CA HIS A 283 19.66 18.50 -11.50
C HIS A 283 20.31 17.75 -12.66
N LYS A 284 21.62 17.89 -12.81
CA LYS A 284 22.42 17.19 -13.81
C LYS A 284 23.61 16.49 -13.16
N THR A 285 23.86 15.26 -13.56
CA THR A 285 25.11 14.55 -13.26
C THR A 285 25.79 14.09 -14.56
N THR A 286 27.12 13.91 -14.49
CA THR A 286 27.92 13.31 -15.57
C THR A 286 28.86 12.22 -15.04
N ASN A 287 28.71 11.84 -13.78
CA ASN A 287 29.58 10.88 -13.08
C ASN A 287 28.77 9.87 -12.26
N GLN A 288 27.66 9.40 -12.80
CA GLN A 288 26.78 8.40 -12.19
C GLN A 288 26.26 8.81 -10.80
N GLY A 289 25.91 10.09 -10.64
CA GLY A 289 25.31 10.60 -9.41
C GLY A 289 26.28 10.79 -8.24
N LEU A 290 27.59 10.74 -8.47
CA LEU A 290 28.57 11.09 -7.42
C LEU A 290 28.52 12.56 -7.06
N THR A 291 28.21 13.41 -8.04
CA THR A 291 27.94 14.84 -7.84
C THR A 291 26.79 15.30 -8.72
N TRP A 292 26.11 16.37 -8.28
CA TRP A 292 24.98 16.96 -8.98
C TRP A 292 25.15 18.48 -9.13
N ASP A 293 24.91 18.97 -10.31
CA ASP A 293 24.83 20.39 -10.62
C ASP A 293 23.37 20.82 -10.77
N VAL A 294 22.94 21.90 -10.13
CA VAL A 294 21.67 22.56 -10.43
C VAL A 294 21.87 23.45 -11.66
N ILE A 295 21.09 23.19 -12.70
CA ILE A 295 21.27 23.85 -14.01
C ILE A 295 20.07 24.69 -14.45
N SER A 296 19.04 24.83 -13.62
CA SER A 296 17.88 25.70 -13.87
C SER A 296 17.59 26.61 -12.67
N PRO A 297 16.85 27.71 -12.85
CA PRO A 297 16.19 28.41 -11.74
C PRO A 297 15.09 27.52 -11.13
N ASP A 298 14.41 28.01 -10.08
CA ASP A 298 13.14 27.45 -9.58
C ASP A 298 12.08 27.58 -10.68
N LEU A 299 11.43 26.46 -11.07
CA LEU A 299 10.52 26.34 -12.22
C LEU A 299 9.05 26.45 -11.83
#